data_a39e6e3189bca7e2f6fcef9081f9f129
#
_entry.id   a39e6e3189bca7e2f6fcef9081f9f129
#
_cell.length_a   1.000
_cell.length_b   1.000
_cell.length_c   1.000
_cell.angle_alpha   90.00
_cell.angle_beta   90.00
_cell.angle_gamma   90.00
#
_symmetry.space_group_name_H-M   'P 1'
#
loop_
_entity.id
_entity.type
_entity.pdbx_description
1 polymer ?
#
loop_
_entity_poly.entity_id
_entity_poly.type
_entity_poly.pdbx_seq_one_letter_code
_entity_poly.pdbx_strand_id
1 'polypeptide(L)'
;VTSLQSTMGRILTRAQEAHWAADTMQVFFDKLITNLKNGDSTAVFTNKWDPDTWPQEARGVGFTEAPRGALGHWTVIKNKKVDVYQCVVPTTWNAAPRSDGGQLGPYEAALLGTKMDVPKQPLEILRTLHSFDPCLACATHVLGPDGSELLTVHMD
;
A
#
# COMPACT_ATOMS: atom_id res chain seq x y z
N VAL A 1 6.21 20.34 9.91
CA VAL A 1 5.34 19.44 9.12
C VAL A 1 5.72 19.48 7.65
N THR A 2 5.93 20.68 7.06
CA THR A 2 6.29 20.84 5.64
C THR A 2 7.59 20.14 5.23
N SER A 3 8.59 20.03 6.12
CA SER A 3 9.85 19.35 5.84
C SER A 3 9.69 17.82 5.66
N LEU A 4 8.74 17.19 6.36
CA LEU A 4 8.46 15.76 6.24
C LEU A 4 7.76 15.42 4.91
N GLN A 5 7.08 16.37 4.29
CA GLN A 5 6.44 16.21 3.00
C GLN A 5 7.40 16.45 1.82
N SER A 6 8.66 16.80 2.09
CA SER A 6 9.69 16.93 1.07
C SER A 6 10.18 15.54 0.57
N THR A 7 10.91 15.54 -0.52
CA THR A 7 11.57 14.34 -1.08
C THR A 7 12.39 13.60 -0.02
N MET A 8 13.27 14.31 0.69
CA MET A 8 14.08 13.70 1.76
C MET A 8 13.25 13.33 2.98
N GLY A 9 12.23 14.13 3.32
CA GLY A 9 11.33 13.85 4.44
C GLY A 9 10.60 12.52 4.27
N ARG A 10 10.08 12.22 3.09
CA ARG A 10 9.42 10.92 2.79
C ARG A 10 10.38 9.75 2.94
N ILE A 11 11.62 9.88 2.45
CA ILE A 11 12.64 8.84 2.58
C ILE A 11 13.01 8.62 4.05
N LEU A 12 13.23 9.69 4.79
CA LEU A 12 13.54 9.62 6.22
C LEU A 12 12.43 8.96 7.03
N THR A 13 11.18 9.34 6.80
CA THR A 13 10.03 8.78 7.50
C THR A 13 9.93 7.27 7.29
N ARG A 14 10.11 6.80 6.05
CA ARG A 14 10.11 5.37 5.72
C ARG A 14 11.28 4.63 6.37
N ALA A 15 12.46 5.23 6.41
CA ALA A 15 13.60 4.63 7.11
C ALA A 15 13.37 4.52 8.62
N GLN A 16 12.74 5.52 9.24
CA GLN A 16 12.36 5.48 10.66
C GLN A 16 11.28 4.42 10.94
N GLU A 17 10.30 4.27 10.05
CA GLU A 17 9.29 3.23 10.16
C GLU A 17 9.92 1.83 10.08
N ALA A 18 10.87 1.61 9.17
CA ALA A 18 11.61 0.35 9.07
C ALA A 18 12.42 0.06 10.35
N HIS A 19 13.06 1.05 10.93
CA HIS A 19 13.78 0.92 12.21
C HIS A 19 12.80 0.54 13.34
N TRP A 20 11.70 1.27 13.47
CA TRP A 20 10.68 0.98 14.48
C TRP A 20 10.09 -0.44 14.31
N ALA A 21 9.84 -0.87 13.08
CA ALA A 21 9.34 -2.21 12.80
C ALA A 21 10.35 -3.30 13.24
N ALA A 22 11.64 -3.08 13.00
CA ALA A 22 12.68 -3.99 13.43
C ALA A 22 12.76 -4.13 14.96
N ASP A 23 12.71 -3.01 15.68
CA ASP A 23 12.69 -3.01 17.15
C ASP A 23 11.43 -3.71 17.71
N THR A 24 10.28 -3.41 17.10
CA THR A 24 8.98 -3.95 17.51
C THR A 24 8.89 -5.46 17.24
N MET A 25 9.54 -5.96 16.20
CA MET A 25 9.61 -7.38 15.89
C MET A 25 10.18 -8.20 17.05
N GLN A 26 11.25 -7.73 17.69
CA GLN A 26 11.82 -8.40 18.87
C GLN A 26 10.82 -8.43 20.03
N VAL A 27 10.13 -7.33 20.28
CA VAL A 27 9.12 -7.25 21.35
C VAL A 27 7.98 -8.25 21.12
N PHE A 28 7.48 -8.35 19.90
CA PHE A 28 6.41 -9.32 19.58
C PHE A 28 6.91 -10.76 19.61
N PHE A 29 8.14 -11.02 19.19
CA PHE A 29 8.74 -12.34 19.31
C PHE A 29 8.80 -12.80 20.76
N ASP A 30 9.31 -11.95 21.67
CA ASP A 30 9.40 -12.29 23.09
C ASP A 30 8.02 -12.50 23.72
N LYS A 31 7.01 -11.71 23.33
CA LYS A 31 5.62 -11.92 23.75
C LYS A 31 5.07 -13.27 23.26
N LEU A 32 5.30 -13.62 22.00
CA LEU A 32 4.87 -14.90 21.44
C LEU A 32 5.48 -16.07 22.19
N ILE A 33 6.80 -16.04 22.43
CA ILE A 33 7.50 -17.08 23.20
C ILE A 33 6.95 -17.19 24.63
N THR A 34 6.67 -16.06 25.27
CA THR A 34 6.09 -16.02 26.61
C THR A 34 4.69 -16.64 26.62
N ASN A 35 3.84 -16.30 25.68
CA ASN A 35 2.49 -16.86 25.56
C ASN A 35 2.55 -18.38 25.36
N LEU A 36 3.38 -18.86 24.43
CA LEU A 36 3.52 -20.29 24.18
C LEU A 36 4.03 -21.06 25.41
N LYS A 37 5.01 -20.51 26.14
CA LYS A 37 5.49 -21.10 27.40
C LYS A 37 4.43 -21.17 28.50
N ASN A 38 3.49 -20.23 28.50
CA ASN A 38 2.36 -20.19 29.43
C ASN A 38 1.19 -21.07 28.99
N GLY A 39 1.32 -21.80 27.87
CA GLY A 39 0.26 -22.65 27.34
C GLY A 39 -0.88 -21.89 26.65
N ASP A 40 -0.65 -20.62 26.30
CA ASP A 40 -1.64 -19.82 25.56
C ASP A 40 -1.75 -20.30 24.13
N SER A 41 -2.84 -20.98 23.80
CA SER A 41 -3.16 -21.47 22.45
C SER A 41 -3.85 -20.43 21.57
N THR A 42 -4.15 -19.23 22.11
CA THR A 42 -4.84 -18.16 21.36
C THR A 42 -3.92 -17.42 20.38
N ALA A 43 -2.62 -17.74 20.34
CA ALA A 43 -1.69 -17.25 19.31
C ALA A 43 -2.13 -17.62 17.89
N VAL A 44 -2.99 -18.64 17.75
CA VAL A 44 -3.55 -19.10 16.47
C VAL A 44 -5.08 -19.05 16.54
N PHE A 45 -5.70 -18.27 15.66
CA PHE A 45 -7.16 -18.21 15.56
C PHE A 45 -7.68 -19.32 14.63
N THR A 46 -8.06 -20.46 15.20
CA THR A 46 -8.50 -21.64 14.44
C THR A 46 -10.02 -21.69 14.19
N ASN A 47 -10.81 -20.86 14.86
CA ASN A 47 -12.29 -20.94 14.86
C ASN A 47 -12.94 -20.77 13.49
N LYS A 48 -12.21 -20.25 12.51
CA LYS A 48 -12.69 -20.01 11.14
C LYS A 48 -11.95 -20.81 10.08
N TRP A 49 -11.15 -21.80 10.48
CA TRP A 49 -10.41 -22.63 9.51
C TRP A 49 -11.32 -23.65 8.80
N ASP A 50 -12.41 -24.07 9.46
CA ASP A 50 -13.39 -24.94 8.84
C ASP A 50 -14.40 -24.11 8.04
N PRO A 51 -14.40 -24.21 6.68
CA PRO A 51 -15.33 -23.50 5.84
C PRO A 51 -16.81 -23.84 6.08
N ASP A 52 -17.10 -24.97 6.72
CA ASP A 52 -18.48 -25.36 7.06
C ASP A 52 -19.07 -24.49 8.17
N THR A 53 -18.22 -23.82 8.93
CA THR A 53 -18.64 -22.85 9.95
C THR A 53 -18.90 -21.45 9.39
N TRP A 54 -18.62 -21.21 8.12
CA TRP A 54 -18.77 -19.89 7.52
C TRP A 54 -20.22 -19.61 7.15
N PRO A 55 -20.69 -18.36 7.24
CA PRO A 55 -22.01 -17.99 6.74
C PRO A 55 -22.06 -18.17 5.21
N GLN A 56 -23.26 -18.29 4.67
CA GLN A 56 -23.51 -18.39 3.23
C GLN A 56 -23.00 -17.17 2.46
N GLU A 57 -23.11 -15.98 3.07
CA GLU A 57 -22.55 -14.73 2.57
C GLU A 57 -21.86 -13.98 3.72
N ALA A 58 -20.66 -13.50 3.45
CA ALA A 58 -19.92 -12.60 4.33
C ALA A 58 -19.35 -11.44 3.52
N ARG A 59 -19.35 -10.25 4.11
CA ARG A 59 -18.76 -9.04 3.55
C ARG A 59 -17.73 -8.52 4.52
N GLY A 60 -16.57 -8.15 4.02
CA GLY A 60 -15.49 -7.63 4.82
C GLY A 60 -14.79 -6.46 4.18
N VAL A 61 -14.28 -5.58 5.01
CA VAL A 61 -13.37 -4.51 4.64
C VAL A 61 -12.21 -4.51 5.61
N GLY A 62 -11.01 -4.35 5.09
CA GLY A 62 -9.80 -4.25 5.89
C GLY A 62 -8.90 -3.15 5.36
N PHE A 63 -8.30 -2.41 6.29
CA PHE A 63 -7.31 -1.38 5.99
C PHE A 63 -6.04 -1.67 6.77
N THR A 64 -4.91 -1.37 6.15
CA THR A 64 -3.61 -1.41 6.82
C THR A 64 -2.71 -0.34 6.22
N GLU A 65 -1.72 0.08 7.00
CA GLU A 65 -0.64 0.91 6.50
C GLU A 65 0.45 0.01 5.94
N ALA A 66 0.81 0.24 4.69
CA ALA A 66 1.92 -0.42 4.02
C ALA A 66 3.10 0.58 3.90
N PRO A 67 4.34 0.14 3.57
CA PRO A 67 5.49 1.05 3.46
C PRO A 67 5.29 2.23 2.51
N ARG A 68 4.34 2.11 1.58
CA ARG A 68 4.00 3.13 0.57
C ARG A 68 2.75 3.92 0.88
N GLY A 69 2.04 3.60 1.99
CA GLY A 69 0.82 4.26 2.44
C GLY A 69 -0.37 3.31 2.63
N ALA A 70 -1.56 3.85 2.57
CA ALA A 70 -2.80 3.13 2.86
C ALA A 70 -3.13 2.04 1.84
N LEU A 71 -3.42 0.85 2.35
CA LEU A 71 -3.89 -0.32 1.59
C LEU A 71 -5.30 -0.68 2.05
N GLY A 72 -6.24 -0.77 1.13
CA GLY A 72 -7.62 -1.16 1.40
C GLY A 72 -8.03 -2.41 0.63
N HIS A 73 -8.74 -3.31 1.32
CA HIS A 73 -9.33 -4.50 0.73
C HIS A 73 -10.82 -4.54 1.03
N TRP A 74 -11.61 -4.84 0.03
CA TRP A 74 -13.05 -5.10 0.14
C TRP A 74 -13.34 -6.46 -0.47
N THR A 75 -14.07 -7.29 0.24
CA THR A 75 -14.39 -8.63 -0.25
C THR A 75 -15.82 -9.03 0.05
N VAL A 76 -16.40 -9.78 -0.84
CA VAL A 76 -17.65 -10.52 -0.64
C VAL A 76 -17.36 -11.99 -0.87
N ILE A 77 -17.69 -12.81 0.12
CA ILE A 77 -17.58 -14.25 0.06
C ILE A 77 -19.00 -14.82 0.00
N LYS A 78 -19.27 -15.67 -1.01
CA LYS A 78 -20.52 -16.41 -1.13
C LYS A 78 -20.23 -17.87 -1.37
N ASN A 79 -20.98 -18.73 -0.69
CA ASN A 79 -20.84 -20.17 -0.85
C ASN A 79 -19.38 -20.64 -0.71
N LYS A 80 -18.66 -20.11 0.29
CA LYS A 80 -17.27 -20.42 0.61
C LYS A 80 -16.25 -20.01 -0.48
N LYS A 81 -16.63 -19.16 -1.43
CA LYS A 81 -15.76 -18.64 -2.50
C LYS A 81 -15.81 -17.13 -2.54
N VAL A 82 -14.73 -16.52 -2.97
CA VAL A 82 -14.67 -15.09 -3.23
C VAL A 82 -15.57 -14.79 -4.43
N ASP A 83 -16.60 -13.97 -4.22
CA ASP A 83 -17.55 -13.50 -5.23
C ASP A 83 -17.12 -12.14 -5.80
N VAL A 84 -16.74 -11.22 -4.92
CA VAL A 84 -16.22 -9.91 -5.28
C VAL A 84 -14.97 -9.63 -4.46
N TYR A 85 -13.95 -9.11 -5.10
CA TYR A 85 -12.75 -8.64 -4.43
C TYR A 85 -12.26 -7.35 -5.07
N GLN A 86 -12.01 -6.34 -4.23
CA GLN A 86 -11.43 -5.08 -4.62
C GLN A 86 -10.23 -4.79 -3.72
N CYS A 87 -9.10 -4.50 -4.33
CA CYS A 87 -7.91 -4.03 -3.65
C CYS A 87 -7.58 -2.63 -4.16
N VAL A 88 -7.29 -1.70 -3.26
CA VAL A 88 -6.78 -0.37 -3.60
C VAL A 88 -5.45 -0.19 -2.88
N VAL A 89 -4.39 -0.22 -3.67
CA VAL A 89 -3.00 -0.19 -3.17
C VAL A 89 -2.51 1.25 -2.96
N PRO A 90 -1.48 1.46 -2.13
CA PRO A 90 -0.99 2.81 -1.80
C PRO A 90 -0.62 3.65 -3.01
N THR A 91 0.06 3.08 -4.01
CA THR A 91 0.46 3.82 -5.20
C THR A 91 -0.73 4.26 -6.05
N THR A 92 -1.84 3.54 -6.02
CA THR A 92 -3.10 3.98 -6.67
C THR A 92 -3.59 5.31 -6.09
N TRP A 93 -3.51 5.47 -4.74
CA TRP A 93 -3.83 6.74 -4.10
C TRP A 93 -2.80 7.82 -4.42
N ASN A 94 -1.50 7.50 -4.31
CA ASN A 94 -0.41 8.47 -4.51
C ASN A 94 -0.31 8.97 -5.95
N ALA A 95 -0.57 8.12 -6.93
CA ALA A 95 -0.52 8.45 -8.36
C ALA A 95 -1.88 8.92 -8.90
N ALA A 96 -2.92 9.00 -8.05
CA ALA A 96 -4.23 9.48 -8.48
C ALA A 96 -4.12 10.90 -9.04
N PRO A 97 -4.78 11.19 -10.15
CA PRO A 97 -4.81 12.53 -10.74
C PRO A 97 -5.66 13.48 -9.90
N ARG A 98 -5.66 14.73 -10.30
CA ARG A 98 -6.55 15.77 -9.74
C ARG A 98 -8.00 15.29 -9.71
N SER A 99 -8.66 15.52 -8.57
CA SER A 99 -10.07 15.20 -8.41
C SER A 99 -10.99 16.16 -9.23
N ASP A 100 -12.22 15.75 -9.45
CA ASP A 100 -13.25 16.61 -10.09
C ASP A 100 -13.49 17.92 -9.34
N GLY A 101 -13.26 17.92 -8.02
CA GLY A 101 -13.29 19.12 -7.18
C GLY A 101 -12.05 20.01 -7.28
N GLY A 102 -11.11 19.69 -8.15
CA GLY A 102 -9.90 20.47 -8.41
C GLY A 102 -8.76 20.25 -7.41
N GLN A 103 -8.89 19.34 -6.44
CA GLN A 103 -7.83 18.99 -5.52
C GLN A 103 -6.74 18.19 -6.25
N LEU A 104 -5.48 18.63 -6.13
CA LEU A 104 -4.33 17.95 -6.72
C LEU A 104 -4.12 16.57 -6.11
N GLY A 105 -3.75 15.60 -6.94
CA GLY A 105 -3.23 14.32 -6.46
C GLY A 105 -1.89 14.47 -5.75
N PRO A 106 -1.50 13.49 -4.91
CA PRO A 106 -0.26 13.58 -4.12
C PRO A 106 1.00 13.80 -4.96
N TYR A 107 1.14 13.12 -6.10
CA TYR A 107 2.28 13.34 -7.01
C TYR A 107 2.27 14.74 -7.61
N GLU A 108 1.13 15.20 -8.09
CA GLU A 108 0.99 16.54 -8.65
C GLU A 108 1.35 17.61 -7.60
N ALA A 109 0.81 17.47 -6.39
CA ALA A 109 1.08 18.40 -5.29
C ALA A 109 2.57 18.41 -4.90
N ALA A 110 3.24 17.26 -4.90
CA ALA A 110 4.64 17.15 -4.55
C ALA A 110 5.58 17.74 -5.62
N LEU A 111 5.13 17.78 -6.87
CA LEU A 111 5.91 18.33 -7.99
C LEU A 111 5.82 19.86 -8.09
N LEU A 112 4.79 20.48 -7.51
CA LEU A 112 4.65 21.92 -7.54
C LEU A 112 5.82 22.61 -6.83
N GLY A 113 6.44 23.54 -7.53
CA GLY A 113 7.58 24.32 -7.03
C GLY A 113 8.91 23.56 -7.05
N THR A 114 8.96 22.35 -7.61
CA THR A 114 10.23 21.64 -7.83
C THR A 114 11.08 22.44 -8.83
N LYS A 115 12.26 22.90 -8.38
CA LYS A 115 13.23 23.56 -9.26
C LYS A 115 13.96 22.51 -10.09
N MET A 116 14.10 22.76 -11.36
CA MET A 116 14.89 21.93 -12.29
C MET A 116 16.18 22.69 -12.66
N ASP A 117 17.33 22.12 -12.34
CA ASP A 117 18.62 22.71 -12.69
C ASP A 117 18.88 22.62 -14.20
N VAL A 118 18.54 21.45 -14.78
CA VAL A 118 18.68 21.20 -16.22
C VAL A 118 17.33 20.75 -16.78
N PRO A 119 16.52 21.63 -17.37
CA PRO A 119 15.16 21.31 -17.82
C PRO A 119 15.08 20.16 -18.86
N LYS A 120 16.15 19.93 -19.61
CA LYS A 120 16.24 18.80 -20.58
C LYS A 120 16.57 17.46 -19.91
N GLN A 121 16.93 17.47 -18.62
CA GLN A 121 17.24 16.29 -17.83
C GLN A 121 16.54 16.40 -16.46
N PRO A 122 15.22 16.23 -16.39
CA PRO A 122 14.40 16.53 -15.19
C PRO A 122 14.56 15.48 -14.11
N LEU A 123 15.78 15.29 -13.59
CA LEU A 123 16.09 14.33 -12.52
C LEU A 123 15.38 14.65 -11.22
N GLU A 124 15.13 15.95 -10.96
CA GLU A 124 14.44 16.41 -9.76
C GLU A 124 12.99 15.91 -9.74
N ILE A 125 12.31 15.88 -10.89
CA ILE A 125 10.97 15.30 -11.02
C ILE A 125 11.04 13.79 -10.71
N LEU A 126 11.97 13.08 -11.33
CA LEU A 126 12.15 11.64 -11.11
C LEU A 126 12.44 11.32 -9.63
N ARG A 127 13.36 12.06 -9.00
CA ARG A 127 13.68 11.90 -7.57
C ARG A 127 12.48 12.18 -6.66
N THR A 128 11.69 13.19 -6.97
CA THR A 128 10.48 13.50 -6.23
C THR A 128 9.48 12.36 -6.31
N LEU A 129 9.22 11.83 -7.49
CA LEU A 129 8.32 10.67 -7.67
C LEU A 129 8.88 9.41 -6.99
N HIS A 130 10.17 9.11 -7.16
CA HIS A 130 10.82 7.96 -6.51
C HIS A 130 10.80 8.03 -4.98
N SER A 131 10.71 9.23 -4.40
CA SER A 131 10.60 9.36 -2.94
C SER A 131 9.30 8.80 -2.36
N PHE A 132 8.27 8.61 -3.18
CA PHE A 132 7.05 7.90 -2.81
C PHE A 132 7.19 6.37 -2.88
N ASP A 133 8.31 5.87 -3.41
CA ASP A 133 8.55 4.44 -3.64
C ASP A 133 7.45 3.81 -4.52
N PRO A 134 7.23 4.28 -5.77
CA PRO A 134 6.09 3.86 -6.57
C PRO A 134 6.18 2.38 -6.94
N CYS A 135 5.06 1.66 -6.74
CA CYS A 135 4.87 0.30 -7.25
C CYS A 135 4.12 0.38 -8.58
N LEU A 136 4.86 0.44 -9.70
CA LEU A 136 4.26 0.61 -11.02
C LEU A 136 3.44 -0.62 -11.45
N ALA A 137 3.91 -1.82 -11.12
CA ALA A 137 3.17 -3.06 -11.38
C ALA A 137 1.81 -3.11 -10.65
N CYS A 138 1.68 -2.39 -9.52
CA CYS A 138 0.43 -2.33 -8.75
C CYS A 138 -0.54 -1.24 -9.24
N ALA A 139 -0.05 -0.24 -9.97
CA ALA A 139 -0.81 0.99 -10.23
C ALA A 139 -0.84 1.40 -11.70
N THR A 140 -0.07 0.75 -12.57
CA THR A 140 -0.01 1.10 -14.00
C THR A 140 -0.57 -0.03 -14.83
N HIS A 141 -1.64 0.26 -15.54
CA HIS A 141 -2.25 -0.63 -16.54
C HIS A 141 -2.39 0.14 -17.84
N VAL A 142 -1.89 -0.43 -18.92
CA VAL A 142 -2.04 0.16 -20.27
C VAL A 142 -3.12 -0.62 -21.01
N LEU A 143 -4.23 0.06 -21.26
CA LEU A 143 -5.40 -0.51 -21.94
C LEU A 143 -5.50 0.01 -23.36
N GLY A 144 -5.89 -0.86 -24.28
CA GLY A 144 -6.29 -0.50 -25.62
C GLY A 144 -7.64 0.24 -25.66
N PRO A 145 -7.99 0.82 -26.80
CA PRO A 145 -9.29 1.49 -26.96
C PRO A 145 -10.48 0.56 -26.76
N ASP A 146 -10.28 -0.74 -26.88
CA ASP A 146 -11.26 -1.80 -26.65
C ASP A 146 -11.28 -2.32 -25.21
N GLY A 147 -10.45 -1.75 -24.32
CA GLY A 147 -10.30 -2.17 -22.93
C GLY A 147 -9.39 -3.40 -22.75
N SER A 148 -8.78 -3.92 -23.81
CA SER A 148 -7.80 -4.99 -23.70
C SER A 148 -6.48 -4.48 -23.09
N GLU A 149 -5.82 -5.30 -22.27
CA GLU A 149 -4.50 -4.95 -21.74
C GLU A 149 -3.45 -5.01 -22.83
N LEU A 150 -2.81 -3.88 -23.14
CA LEU A 150 -1.81 -3.77 -24.20
C LEU A 150 -0.39 -4.07 -23.76
N LEU A 151 -0.09 -3.90 -22.47
CA LEU A 151 1.26 -4.05 -21.95
C LEU A 151 1.22 -4.50 -20.48
N THR A 152 1.84 -5.62 -20.22
CA THR A 152 2.24 -6.02 -18.85
C THR A 152 3.72 -5.69 -18.69
N VAL A 153 4.03 -4.74 -17.80
CA VAL A 153 5.42 -4.43 -17.47
C VAL A 153 5.89 -5.42 -16.42
N HIS A 154 6.72 -6.37 -16.82
CA HIS A 154 7.48 -7.18 -15.87
C HIS A 154 8.73 -6.38 -15.48
N MET A 155 8.83 -6.03 -14.22
CA MET A 155 10.06 -5.48 -13.63
C MET A 155 10.79 -6.65 -12.98
N ASP A 156 11.85 -7.11 -13.63
CA ASP A 156 12.82 -8.07 -13.10
C ASP A 156 13.68 -7.42 -12.00
#